data_1921eca9b9c6f42198a3a889cbb244c7
#
_entry.id   1921eca9b9c6f42198a3a889cbb244c7
#
_cell.length_a   1.000
_cell.length_b   1.000
_cell.length_c   1.000
_cell.angle_alpha   90.00
_cell.angle_beta   90.00
_cell.angle_gamma   90.00
#
_symmetry.space_group_name_H-M   'P 1'
#
loop_
_entity.id
_entity.type
_entity.pdbx_description
1 polymer ?
#
loop_
_entity_poly.entity_id
_entity_poly.type
_entity_poly.pdbx_seq_one_letter_code
_entity_poly.pdbx_strand_id
1 'polypeptide(L)'
;LGNFQQFTQNQFDITADLRASSIEAFAQDEWRFRPNITVSYGMRFSRYGQPYDVSGRLTNFDPKHFDPSQAFQILGSAGTRIAGTGNPFDGLIVNSQNPVAGMTVSPFGKAIARTPNNFGPRVGIAWDPFKKGTTSVRAGYGIYFDQVSFNPWESIVSTNPPFQARAVINPTTLDNPLAGNPVVSLAVQDLYGIDTNFKTPYVQHWSLDLQHKFGSKTLVSAGYFGSKGTHLTGLLDLNLLPPGFALTQTCRTNSATPATFGPCQTAGQVFTSSTQELILNQIRPFRGYGAVRYLATAFDSNYHSLQIQAQRRFARASQINLAYTWSRNMTDSQNEFLSVPQDSNNFRGEYSRAVFDRRHVLSVNYIYELPYHQNQTGAVGKLLGGWQISGITSYFTGIGFSPATSSNDPAGLGLLGSSPAGARPDFLCDPNVNAPHLVTQWFNTACFANPPAGVNRVGNAGRNTILGPPTTRFDATLAKSIRLSESKSLQLRWEVFNIFNHTNFTTFSSTNITSGTYGQINNTRDPRTMQLGAKIIF
;
A
#
# COMPACT_ATOMS: atom_id res chain seq x y z
N LEU A 1 32.35 -29.22 8.17
CA LEU A 1 31.93 -27.89 8.63
C LEU A 1 32.85 -26.86 8.03
N GLY A 2 32.29 -25.71 7.60
CA GLY A 2 33.07 -24.60 7.02
C GLY A 2 33.12 -24.58 5.49
N ASN A 3 32.57 -25.55 4.79
CA ASN A 3 32.43 -25.51 3.34
C ASN A 3 31.03 -25.03 2.98
N PHE A 4 30.92 -24.12 2.01
CA PHE A 4 29.63 -23.69 1.44
C PHE A 4 29.64 -23.76 -0.08
N GLN A 5 28.44 -23.86 -0.62
CA GLN A 5 28.27 -23.94 -2.08
C GLN A 5 28.63 -22.64 -2.77
N GLN A 6 28.40 -21.49 -2.08
CA GLN A 6 28.53 -20.17 -2.68
C GLN A 6 28.90 -19.13 -1.63
N PHE A 7 29.82 -18.24 -1.98
CA PHE A 7 30.08 -16.99 -1.31
C PHE A 7 29.75 -15.83 -2.24
N THR A 8 29.07 -14.82 -1.70
CA THR A 8 28.69 -13.64 -2.48
C THR A 8 29.14 -12.39 -1.75
N GLN A 9 29.82 -11.50 -2.47
CA GLN A 9 30.30 -10.23 -1.96
C GLN A 9 30.00 -9.12 -2.96
N ASN A 10 29.49 -8.00 -2.48
CA ASN A 10 29.39 -6.78 -3.29
C ASN A 10 30.75 -6.13 -3.42
N GLN A 11 31.03 -5.58 -4.59
CA GLN A 11 32.30 -4.88 -4.86
C GLN A 11 32.36 -3.51 -4.16
N PHE A 12 31.22 -2.87 -4.00
CA PHE A 12 31.06 -1.55 -3.38
C PHE A 12 30.16 -1.64 -2.15
N ASP A 13 30.31 -0.67 -1.25
CA ASP A 13 29.33 -0.44 -0.20
C ASP A 13 28.00 0.00 -0.84
N ILE A 14 26.96 -0.79 -0.64
CA ILE A 14 25.62 -0.56 -1.19
C ILE A 14 24.76 0.37 -0.30
N THR A 15 25.32 0.88 0.80
CA THR A 15 24.61 1.84 1.66
C THR A 15 24.39 3.14 0.90
N ALA A 16 23.13 3.50 0.70
CA ALA A 16 22.75 4.72 0.01
C ALA A 16 22.80 5.93 0.96
N ASP A 17 23.48 7.03 0.56
CA ASP A 17 23.37 8.35 1.20
C ASP A 17 22.53 9.26 0.30
N LEU A 18 21.21 9.14 0.43
CA LEU A 18 20.27 9.86 -0.40
C LEU A 18 19.93 11.22 0.18
N ARG A 19 20.02 12.26 -0.64
CA ARG A 19 19.65 13.63 -0.29
C ARG A 19 18.72 14.23 -1.33
N ALA A 20 17.78 15.04 -0.86
CA ALA A 20 16.92 15.85 -1.69
C ALA A 20 16.73 17.23 -1.05
N SER A 21 16.37 18.22 -1.84
CA SER A 21 16.01 19.56 -1.37
C SER A 21 14.55 19.86 -1.73
N SER A 22 13.83 20.55 -0.87
CA SER A 22 12.52 21.08 -1.18
C SER A 22 12.48 22.60 -1.04
N ILE A 23 11.75 23.25 -1.93
CA ILE A 23 11.48 24.69 -1.89
C ILE A 23 9.98 24.86 -1.89
N GLU A 24 9.47 25.54 -0.89
CA GLU A 24 8.04 25.76 -0.76
C GLU A 24 7.76 27.23 -0.40
N ALA A 25 6.72 27.77 -0.99
CA ALA A 25 6.18 29.08 -0.68
C ALA A 25 4.66 29.04 -0.73
N PHE A 26 4.01 29.90 0.02
CA PHE A 26 2.56 30.03 -0.04
C PHE A 26 2.13 31.48 0.16
N ALA A 27 0.97 31.80 -0.41
CA ALA A 27 0.23 33.01 -0.15
C ALA A 27 -1.24 32.62 0.07
N GLN A 28 -1.84 33.17 1.12
CA GLN A 28 -3.24 32.92 1.43
C GLN A 28 -3.87 34.15 2.08
N ASP A 29 -5.18 34.27 1.92
CA ASP A 29 -5.97 35.32 2.53
C ASP A 29 -7.32 34.79 3.01
N GLU A 30 -7.90 35.46 3.99
CA GLU A 30 -9.22 35.18 4.54
C GLU A 30 -10.06 36.45 4.46
N TRP A 31 -11.00 36.43 3.55
CA TRP A 31 -11.87 37.58 3.29
C TRP A 31 -13.25 37.39 3.92
N ARG A 32 -13.56 38.22 4.88
CA ARG A 32 -14.90 38.29 5.44
C ARG A 32 -15.81 39.09 4.50
N PHE A 33 -16.38 38.41 3.50
CA PHE A 33 -17.26 38.99 2.47
C PHE A 33 -18.52 39.62 3.08
N ARG A 34 -19.06 38.98 4.13
CA ARG A 34 -20.17 39.48 4.95
C ARG A 34 -19.96 39.03 6.41
N PRO A 35 -20.68 39.66 7.40
CA PRO A 35 -20.55 39.25 8.80
C PRO A 35 -20.78 37.74 9.06
N ASN A 36 -21.52 37.06 8.15
CA ASN A 36 -21.86 35.65 8.23
C ASN A 36 -21.29 34.81 7.09
N ILE A 37 -20.39 35.36 6.25
CA ILE A 37 -19.75 34.65 5.15
C ILE A 37 -18.27 34.98 5.16
N THR A 38 -17.45 33.95 5.31
CA THR A 38 -16.00 34.05 5.20
C THR A 38 -15.53 33.16 4.04
N VAL A 39 -14.68 33.71 3.18
CA VAL A 39 -14.04 33.00 2.08
C VAL A 39 -12.53 32.94 2.34
N SER A 40 -11.96 31.79 2.33
CA SER A 40 -10.50 31.58 2.38
C SER A 40 -10.00 31.14 1.02
N TYR A 41 -8.90 31.69 0.55
CA TYR A 41 -8.27 31.29 -0.70
C TYR A 41 -6.75 31.44 -0.62
N GLY A 42 -6.06 30.62 -1.39
CA GLY A 42 -4.60 30.66 -1.40
C GLY A 42 -3.99 29.76 -2.44
N MET A 43 -2.70 29.90 -2.59
CA MET A 43 -1.87 29.11 -3.49
C MET A 43 -0.62 28.68 -2.74
N ARG A 44 -0.26 27.39 -2.87
CA ARG A 44 1.04 26.88 -2.43
C ARG A 44 1.87 26.48 -3.65
N PHE A 45 3.06 26.98 -3.73
CA PHE A 45 4.11 26.49 -4.62
C PHE A 45 4.93 25.46 -3.86
N SER A 46 5.22 24.30 -4.49
CA SER A 46 6.12 23.29 -3.95
C SER A 46 6.98 22.71 -5.06
N ARG A 47 8.28 22.63 -4.83
CA ARG A 47 9.23 21.97 -5.70
C ARG A 47 10.01 20.98 -4.85
N TYR A 48 9.70 19.70 -5.02
CA TYR A 48 10.38 18.59 -4.35
C TYR A 48 11.49 18.09 -5.27
N GLY A 49 12.73 18.37 -4.91
CA GLY A 49 13.90 17.90 -5.65
C GLY A 49 13.97 16.38 -5.67
N GLN A 50 14.34 15.82 -6.80
CA GLN A 50 14.56 14.38 -6.89
C GLN A 50 15.74 13.97 -5.99
N PRO A 51 15.66 12.83 -5.32
CA PRO A 51 16.79 12.29 -4.56
C PRO A 51 18.00 12.04 -5.44
N TYR A 52 19.19 12.29 -4.88
CA TYR A 52 20.46 11.91 -5.45
C TYR A 52 21.33 11.23 -4.39
N ASP A 53 22.18 10.30 -4.78
CA ASP A 53 23.15 9.67 -3.89
C ASP A 53 24.42 10.52 -3.82
N VAL A 54 24.90 10.81 -2.61
CA VAL A 54 26.08 11.67 -2.38
C VAL A 54 27.34 11.09 -3.03
N SER A 55 27.46 9.76 -3.04
CA SER A 55 28.57 9.05 -3.69
C SER A 55 28.40 8.89 -5.20
N GLY A 56 27.32 9.41 -5.79
CA GLY A 56 27.08 9.37 -7.23
C GLY A 56 26.85 7.98 -7.81
N ARG A 57 26.20 7.06 -7.05
CA ARG A 57 25.96 5.68 -7.48
C ARG A 57 24.57 5.43 -8.05
N LEU A 58 23.84 6.48 -8.39
CA LEU A 58 22.54 6.34 -9.03
C LEU A 58 22.67 6.08 -10.53
N THR A 59 22.06 5.00 -10.96
CA THR A 59 21.74 4.73 -12.37
C THR A 59 20.24 4.57 -12.51
N ASN A 60 19.70 4.69 -13.71
CA ASN A 60 18.27 4.52 -13.96
C ASN A 60 18.06 3.75 -15.26
N PHE A 61 17.09 2.86 -15.30
CA PHE A 61 16.69 2.27 -16.56
C PHE A 61 15.71 3.20 -17.28
N ASP A 62 16.08 3.66 -18.48
CA ASP A 62 15.21 4.44 -19.36
C ASP A 62 14.94 3.63 -20.64
N PRO A 63 13.71 3.15 -20.86
CA PRO A 63 13.36 2.35 -22.03
C PRO A 63 13.71 3.00 -23.38
N LYS A 64 13.80 4.33 -23.42
CA LYS A 64 14.12 5.09 -24.65
C LYS A 64 15.57 4.96 -25.08
N HIS A 65 16.45 4.56 -24.17
CA HIS A 65 17.87 4.38 -24.41
C HIS A 65 18.25 2.91 -24.65
N PHE A 66 17.30 1.98 -24.58
CA PHE A 66 17.55 0.58 -24.88
C PHE A 66 17.63 0.36 -26.39
N ASP A 67 18.73 -0.23 -26.86
CA ASP A 67 18.95 -0.63 -28.25
C ASP A 67 18.87 -2.15 -28.39
N PRO A 68 17.81 -2.70 -29.01
CA PRO A 68 17.66 -4.15 -29.19
C PRO A 68 18.83 -4.80 -29.95
N SER A 69 19.60 -4.06 -30.73
CA SER A 69 20.77 -4.58 -31.45
C SER A 69 21.96 -4.83 -30.51
N GLN A 70 21.99 -4.12 -29.36
CA GLN A 70 23.00 -4.25 -28.31
C GLN A 70 22.54 -5.22 -27.20
N ALA A 71 21.38 -5.83 -27.31
CA ALA A 71 20.83 -6.74 -26.31
C ALA A 71 21.63 -8.06 -26.24
N PHE A 72 21.73 -8.62 -25.03
CA PHE A 72 22.37 -9.94 -24.85
C PHE A 72 21.67 -11.05 -25.63
N GLN A 73 22.45 -11.99 -26.14
CA GLN A 73 21.94 -13.30 -26.56
C GLN A 73 21.69 -14.17 -25.33
N ILE A 74 20.59 -14.90 -25.34
CA ILE A 74 20.16 -15.73 -24.21
C ILE A 74 20.32 -17.22 -24.55
N LEU A 75 20.93 -17.95 -23.65
CA LEU A 75 21.24 -19.36 -23.84
C LEU A 75 20.07 -20.26 -23.39
N GLY A 76 19.35 -20.81 -24.34
CA GLY A 76 18.42 -21.95 -24.17
C GLY A 76 17.43 -21.81 -23.02
N SER A 77 16.96 -22.91 -22.49
CA SER A 77 16.01 -22.98 -21.37
C SER A 77 16.60 -22.51 -20.04
N ALA A 78 17.93 -22.44 -19.90
CA ALA A 78 18.57 -21.86 -18.72
C ALA A 78 18.36 -20.34 -18.60
N GLY A 79 17.93 -19.68 -19.70
CA GLY A 79 17.62 -18.26 -19.71
C GLY A 79 18.77 -17.34 -19.32
N THR A 80 20.02 -17.82 -19.44
CA THR A 80 21.22 -17.08 -19.06
C THR A 80 21.79 -16.30 -20.24
N ARG A 81 22.50 -15.22 -19.95
CA ARG A 81 23.23 -14.42 -20.95
C ARG A 81 24.39 -15.23 -21.54
N ILE A 82 24.67 -15.04 -22.82
CA ILE A 82 25.88 -15.59 -23.45
C ILE A 82 27.03 -14.60 -23.25
N ALA A 83 28.14 -15.06 -22.67
CA ALA A 83 29.31 -14.26 -22.43
C ALA A 83 29.87 -13.66 -23.74
N GLY A 84 30.33 -12.41 -23.67
CA GLY A 84 30.88 -11.69 -24.84
C GLY A 84 29.83 -11.17 -25.83
N THR A 85 28.52 -11.31 -25.53
CA THR A 85 27.45 -10.70 -26.32
C THR A 85 26.79 -9.56 -25.54
N GLY A 86 26.21 -8.61 -26.27
CA GLY A 86 25.41 -7.52 -25.71
C GLY A 86 26.18 -6.48 -24.90
N ASN A 87 25.48 -5.39 -24.56
CA ASN A 87 25.96 -4.31 -23.71
C ASN A 87 25.36 -4.45 -22.31
N PRO A 88 26.17 -4.60 -21.24
CA PRO A 88 25.63 -4.74 -19.86
C PRO A 88 24.95 -3.48 -19.32
N PHE A 89 25.09 -2.35 -20.00
CA PHE A 89 24.54 -1.06 -19.60
C PHE A 89 23.46 -0.55 -20.55
N ASP A 90 23.00 -1.38 -21.48
CA ASP A 90 22.00 -1.01 -22.46
C ASP A 90 20.70 -0.55 -21.79
N GLY A 91 20.20 0.63 -22.17
CA GLY A 91 19.04 1.27 -21.54
C GLY A 91 19.33 1.95 -20.19
N LEU A 92 20.56 1.88 -19.65
CA LEU A 92 20.89 2.54 -18.39
C LEU A 92 21.44 3.95 -18.63
N ILE A 93 20.95 4.90 -17.86
CA ILE A 93 21.51 6.24 -17.72
C ILE A 93 22.17 6.40 -16.35
N VAL A 94 23.25 7.15 -16.27
CA VAL A 94 24.00 7.41 -15.04
C VAL A 94 23.94 8.88 -14.66
N ASN A 95 23.92 9.20 -13.36
CA ASN A 95 23.97 10.58 -12.89
C ASN A 95 25.29 11.29 -13.31
N SER A 96 25.27 12.63 -13.29
CA SER A 96 26.43 13.43 -13.75
C SER A 96 27.61 13.48 -12.79
N GLN A 97 27.47 12.99 -11.55
CA GLN A 97 28.56 13.04 -10.54
C GLN A 97 29.62 11.96 -10.78
N ASN A 98 29.19 10.81 -11.32
CA ASN A 98 30.06 9.67 -11.54
C ASN A 98 29.76 9.03 -12.91
N PRO A 99 30.15 9.72 -14.02
CA PRO A 99 29.94 9.22 -15.38
C PRO A 99 30.68 7.89 -15.60
N VAL A 100 30.03 6.97 -16.28
CA VAL A 100 30.56 5.64 -16.61
C VAL A 100 30.71 5.52 -18.12
N ALA A 101 31.87 5.03 -18.56
CA ALA A 101 32.11 4.82 -19.99
C ALA A 101 31.09 3.84 -20.59
N GLY A 102 30.53 4.18 -21.73
CA GLY A 102 29.49 3.39 -22.39
C GLY A 102 28.06 3.57 -21.85
N MET A 103 27.86 4.48 -20.89
CA MET A 103 26.53 4.85 -20.40
C MET A 103 26.16 6.29 -20.79
N THR A 104 24.89 6.53 -21.01
CA THR A 104 24.34 7.87 -21.22
C THR A 104 24.28 8.64 -19.89
N VAL A 105 24.78 9.87 -19.86
CA VAL A 105 24.69 10.74 -18.66
C VAL A 105 23.28 11.32 -18.56
N SER A 106 22.72 11.30 -17.37
CA SER A 106 21.39 11.85 -17.08
C SER A 106 21.32 13.35 -17.43
N PRO A 107 20.29 13.80 -18.15
CA PRO A 107 20.06 15.22 -18.43
C PRO A 107 19.61 16.01 -17.19
N PHE A 108 19.37 15.35 -16.07
CA PHE A 108 18.90 15.95 -14.82
C PHE A 108 20.04 16.21 -13.81
N GLY A 109 21.29 16.16 -14.25
CA GLY A 109 22.45 16.39 -13.41
C GLY A 109 22.69 15.24 -12.41
N LYS A 110 22.73 15.57 -11.12
CA LYS A 110 22.89 14.57 -10.04
C LYS A 110 21.69 13.62 -9.89
N ALA A 111 20.52 14.07 -10.31
CA ALA A 111 19.30 13.29 -10.28
C ALA A 111 19.14 12.41 -11.54
N ILE A 112 18.23 11.47 -11.47
CA ILE A 112 17.93 10.52 -12.56
C ILE A 112 16.53 10.70 -13.15
N ALA A 113 15.78 11.67 -12.66
CA ALA A 113 14.45 12.03 -13.13
C ALA A 113 14.18 13.53 -12.98
N ARG A 114 13.17 14.01 -13.69
CA ARG A 114 12.72 15.40 -13.70
C ARG A 114 12.18 15.83 -12.34
N THR A 115 12.47 17.07 -11.92
CA THR A 115 11.86 17.75 -10.77
C THR A 115 10.75 18.70 -11.22
N PRO A 116 9.45 18.38 -11.00
CA PRO A 116 8.36 19.26 -11.36
C PRO A 116 8.19 20.47 -10.44
N ASN A 117 7.61 21.55 -10.98
CA ASN A 117 7.05 22.64 -10.20
C ASN A 117 5.57 22.38 -9.97
N ASN A 118 5.11 22.51 -8.73
CA ASN A 118 3.76 22.15 -8.33
C ASN A 118 3.05 23.38 -7.76
N PHE A 119 1.79 23.59 -8.18
CA PHE A 119 0.95 24.69 -7.72
C PHE A 119 -0.35 24.13 -7.14
N GLY A 120 -0.55 24.30 -5.84
CA GLY A 120 -1.68 23.77 -5.08
C GLY A 120 -2.66 24.89 -4.69
N PRO A 121 -3.67 25.23 -5.52
CA PRO A 121 -4.72 26.15 -5.16
C PRO A 121 -5.61 25.55 -4.07
N ARG A 122 -6.12 26.43 -3.20
CA ARG A 122 -7.07 26.10 -2.13
C ARG A 122 -8.12 27.17 -2.03
N VAL A 123 -9.36 26.76 -1.86
CA VAL A 123 -10.50 27.67 -1.64
C VAL A 123 -11.44 27.05 -0.61
N GLY A 124 -11.97 27.87 0.26
CA GLY A 124 -12.94 27.47 1.26
C GLY A 124 -13.98 28.56 1.51
N ILE A 125 -15.15 28.15 1.93
CA ILE A 125 -16.23 29.03 2.34
C ILE A 125 -16.81 28.52 3.66
N ALA A 126 -17.06 29.46 4.59
CA ALA A 126 -17.83 29.21 5.80
C ALA A 126 -19.00 30.21 5.84
N TRP A 127 -20.21 29.68 5.98
CA TRP A 127 -21.45 30.45 5.94
C TRP A 127 -22.36 30.12 7.12
N ASP A 128 -22.78 31.14 7.87
CA ASP A 128 -23.87 31.04 8.83
C ASP A 128 -25.17 31.59 8.20
N PRO A 129 -26.04 30.69 7.65
CA PRO A 129 -27.23 31.11 6.91
C PRO A 129 -28.22 31.92 7.74
N PHE A 130 -28.28 31.67 9.05
CA PHE A 130 -29.26 32.29 9.94
C PHE A 130 -28.70 33.46 10.77
N LYS A 131 -27.40 33.73 10.69
CA LYS A 131 -26.69 34.77 11.45
C LYS A 131 -26.83 34.62 12.97
N LYS A 132 -27.07 33.41 13.45
CA LYS A 132 -27.31 33.09 14.87
C LYS A 132 -26.14 32.32 15.51
N GLY A 133 -25.13 31.97 14.75
CA GLY A 133 -24.01 31.12 15.22
C GLY A 133 -24.44 29.68 15.59
N THR A 134 -25.65 29.28 15.18
CA THR A 134 -26.19 27.93 15.47
C THR A 134 -26.02 26.97 14.30
N THR A 135 -25.88 27.47 13.08
CA THR A 135 -25.73 26.68 11.86
C THR A 135 -24.50 27.16 11.12
N SER A 136 -23.70 26.23 10.67
CA SER A 136 -22.53 26.47 9.81
C SER A 136 -22.55 25.54 8.62
N VAL A 137 -22.50 26.13 7.43
CA VAL A 137 -22.24 25.40 6.17
C VAL A 137 -20.82 25.69 5.75
N ARG A 138 -20.03 24.67 5.52
CA ARG A 138 -18.65 24.80 5.09
C ARG A 138 -18.45 24.01 3.82
N ALA A 139 -17.78 24.60 2.83
CA ALA A 139 -17.34 23.92 1.64
C ALA A 139 -15.88 24.26 1.36
N GLY A 140 -15.15 23.31 0.81
CA GLY A 140 -13.74 23.50 0.49
C GLY A 140 -13.31 22.65 -0.68
N TYR A 141 -12.30 23.15 -1.39
CA TYR A 141 -11.56 22.44 -2.42
C TYR A 141 -10.09 22.80 -2.34
N GLY A 142 -9.22 21.82 -2.59
CA GLY A 142 -7.78 22.07 -2.65
C GLY A 142 -7.00 20.97 -3.33
N ILE A 143 -5.84 21.33 -3.88
CA ILE A 143 -4.86 20.40 -4.45
C ILE A 143 -3.65 20.34 -3.53
N TYR A 144 -3.23 19.12 -3.22
CA TYR A 144 -2.15 18.83 -2.28
C TYR A 144 -1.16 17.88 -2.94
N PHE A 145 0.08 18.32 -3.07
CA PHE A 145 1.18 17.53 -3.61
C PHE A 145 1.90 16.82 -2.49
N ASP A 146 2.42 15.63 -2.78
CA ASP A 146 3.13 14.80 -1.82
C ASP A 146 4.54 14.45 -2.30
N GLN A 147 5.46 14.36 -1.36
CA GLN A 147 6.82 13.91 -1.62
C GLN A 147 6.85 12.39 -1.53
N VAL A 148 7.40 11.75 -2.58
CA VAL A 148 7.56 10.30 -2.64
C VAL A 148 8.65 9.85 -1.67
N SER A 149 8.51 8.64 -1.10
CA SER A 149 9.53 8.01 -0.26
C SER A 149 10.82 7.75 -1.04
N PHE A 150 11.96 7.61 -0.34
CA PHE A 150 13.26 7.39 -0.99
C PHE A 150 13.57 5.92 -1.28
N ASN A 151 12.73 4.99 -0.87
CA ASN A 151 12.93 3.55 -1.04
C ASN A 151 13.21 3.12 -2.50
N PRO A 152 12.54 3.68 -3.54
CA PRO A 152 12.87 3.34 -4.92
C PRO A 152 14.31 3.70 -5.32
N TRP A 153 14.81 4.85 -4.85
CA TRP A 153 16.20 5.28 -5.12
C TRP A 153 17.21 4.42 -4.37
N GLU A 154 16.92 4.02 -3.13
CA GLU A 154 17.72 3.05 -2.38
C GLU A 154 17.83 1.72 -3.12
N SER A 155 16.70 1.22 -3.64
CA SER A 155 16.69 -0.02 -4.42
C SER A 155 17.52 0.08 -5.70
N ILE A 156 17.56 1.23 -6.35
CA ILE A 156 18.43 1.49 -7.50
C ILE A 156 19.90 1.40 -7.10
N VAL A 157 20.32 2.08 -6.03
CA VAL A 157 21.70 2.04 -5.54
C VAL A 157 22.14 0.63 -5.18
N SER A 158 21.24 -0.15 -4.58
CA SER A 158 21.53 -1.51 -4.10
C SER A 158 21.39 -2.61 -5.16
N THR A 159 20.85 -2.31 -6.35
CA THR A 159 20.52 -3.34 -7.35
C THR A 159 21.13 -3.08 -8.71
N ASN A 160 21.15 -1.84 -9.17
CA ASN A 160 21.52 -1.53 -10.56
C ASN A 160 23.03 -1.53 -10.81
N PRO A 161 23.49 -2.08 -11.95
CA PRO A 161 24.87 -1.92 -12.37
C PRO A 161 25.16 -0.46 -12.78
N PRO A 162 26.44 -0.06 -12.85
CA PRO A 162 27.64 -0.84 -12.57
C PRO A 162 28.02 -0.83 -11.08
N PHE A 163 27.38 0.00 -10.26
CA PHE A 163 27.79 0.21 -8.87
C PHE A 163 27.41 -0.95 -7.96
N GLN A 164 26.42 -1.74 -8.35
CA GLN A 164 26.11 -3.01 -7.72
C GLN A 164 26.74 -4.14 -8.54
N ALA A 165 28.02 -4.37 -8.38
CA ALA A 165 28.71 -5.52 -8.89
C ALA A 165 28.86 -6.57 -7.79
N ARG A 166 28.45 -7.82 -8.09
CA ARG A 166 28.46 -8.93 -7.15
C ARG A 166 29.46 -9.99 -7.61
N ALA A 167 30.49 -10.22 -6.80
CA ALA A 167 31.33 -11.41 -6.97
C ALA A 167 30.64 -12.62 -6.39
N VAL A 168 30.54 -13.70 -7.19
CA VAL A 168 30.01 -14.99 -6.78
C VAL A 168 31.14 -15.99 -6.90
N ILE A 169 31.47 -16.71 -5.81
CA ILE A 169 32.58 -17.64 -5.74
C ILE A 169 32.03 -19.00 -5.32
N ASN A 170 32.28 -20.03 -6.11
CA ASN A 170 31.80 -21.39 -5.94
C ASN A 170 32.85 -22.44 -6.27
N PRO A 171 32.98 -23.54 -5.52
CA PRO A 171 32.68 -23.67 -4.09
C PRO A 171 33.75 -22.96 -3.26
N THR A 172 33.51 -22.72 -1.97
CA THR A 172 34.47 -22.05 -1.11
C THR A 172 34.37 -22.49 0.35
N THR A 173 35.32 -22.04 1.19
CA THR A 173 35.38 -22.34 2.61
C THR A 173 35.27 -21.07 3.46
N LEU A 174 34.86 -21.20 4.71
CA LEU A 174 34.75 -20.12 5.64
C LEU A 174 36.11 -19.46 5.96
N ASP A 175 37.18 -20.25 6.01
CA ASP A 175 38.53 -19.78 6.32
C ASP A 175 39.14 -18.93 5.18
N ASN A 176 38.78 -19.23 3.94
CA ASN A 176 39.21 -18.43 2.78
C ASN A 176 38.11 -18.38 1.70
N PRO A 177 37.10 -17.53 1.92
CA PRO A 177 35.95 -17.44 1.02
C PRO A 177 36.31 -16.98 -0.40
N LEU A 178 37.43 -16.29 -0.58
CA LEU A 178 37.89 -15.79 -1.88
C LEU A 178 38.79 -16.79 -2.65
N ALA A 179 39.17 -17.91 -2.06
CA ALA A 179 40.03 -18.92 -2.72
C ALA A 179 39.29 -19.80 -3.75
N GLY A 180 37.96 -19.74 -3.79
CA GLY A 180 37.17 -20.41 -4.82
C GLY A 180 37.28 -19.75 -6.19
N ASN A 181 36.81 -20.42 -7.22
CA ASN A 181 36.79 -19.86 -8.57
C ASN A 181 35.70 -18.77 -8.66
N PRO A 182 36.07 -17.52 -9.04
CA PRO A 182 35.08 -16.51 -9.30
C PRO A 182 34.19 -16.92 -10.49
N VAL A 183 32.90 -16.93 -10.29
CA VAL A 183 31.92 -17.22 -11.33
C VAL A 183 31.33 -15.91 -11.82
N VAL A 184 31.52 -15.59 -13.09
CA VAL A 184 30.77 -14.53 -13.73
C VAL A 184 29.32 -14.97 -13.83
N SER A 185 28.44 -14.35 -13.07
CA SER A 185 27.02 -14.65 -13.14
C SER A 185 26.48 -14.26 -14.53
N LEU A 186 26.09 -15.26 -15.29
CA LEU A 186 25.43 -15.09 -16.58
C LEU A 186 23.90 -15.02 -16.43
N ALA A 187 23.37 -15.13 -15.23
CA ALA A 187 21.95 -14.92 -14.98
C ALA A 187 21.52 -13.51 -15.43
N VAL A 188 20.31 -13.42 -15.94
CA VAL A 188 19.71 -12.11 -16.21
C VAL A 188 19.57 -11.34 -14.89
N GLN A 189 19.81 -10.04 -14.92
CA GLN A 189 19.78 -9.19 -13.75
C GLN A 189 18.46 -8.42 -13.71
N ASP A 190 17.81 -8.40 -12.56
CA ASP A 190 16.69 -7.51 -12.31
C ASP A 190 17.18 -6.05 -12.22
N LEU A 191 16.36 -5.13 -12.68
CA LEU A 191 16.63 -3.70 -12.61
C LEU A 191 15.50 -2.97 -11.89
N TYR A 192 15.87 -1.84 -11.30
CA TYR A 192 14.91 -0.82 -10.88
C TYR A 192 15.05 0.42 -11.75
N GLY A 193 13.91 1.02 -12.08
CA GLY A 193 13.86 2.28 -12.84
C GLY A 193 12.81 3.22 -12.25
N ILE A 194 12.95 4.49 -12.59
CA ILE A 194 12.00 5.55 -12.24
C ILE A 194 11.67 6.30 -13.51
N ASP A 195 10.39 6.63 -13.69
CA ASP A 195 9.96 7.43 -14.84
C ASP A 195 10.75 8.72 -14.93
N THR A 196 11.57 8.86 -15.97
CA THR A 196 12.38 10.05 -16.20
C THR A 196 11.52 11.31 -16.36
N ASN A 197 10.27 11.17 -16.84
CA ASN A 197 9.24 12.21 -16.87
C ASN A 197 8.41 12.22 -15.60
N PHE A 198 9.04 12.08 -14.46
CA PHE A 198 8.40 12.01 -13.16
C PHE A 198 7.40 13.15 -12.95
N LYS A 199 6.21 12.80 -12.48
CA LYS A 199 5.15 13.73 -12.09
C LYS A 199 4.92 13.60 -10.60
N THR A 200 4.89 14.73 -9.89
CA THR A 200 4.62 14.70 -8.45
C THR A 200 3.20 14.18 -8.20
N PRO A 201 3.02 13.16 -7.36
CA PRO A 201 1.71 12.72 -6.92
C PRO A 201 0.95 13.87 -6.26
N TYR A 202 -0.36 13.93 -6.52
CA TYR A 202 -1.20 14.90 -5.83
C TYR A 202 -2.59 14.34 -5.54
N VAL A 203 -3.22 14.93 -4.53
CA VAL A 203 -4.59 14.62 -4.17
C VAL A 203 -5.42 15.90 -4.21
N GLN A 204 -6.53 15.83 -4.92
CA GLN A 204 -7.60 16.82 -4.85
C GLN A 204 -8.52 16.43 -3.70
N HIS A 205 -8.82 17.36 -2.82
CA HIS A 205 -9.82 17.20 -1.76
C HIS A 205 -10.96 18.17 -1.96
N TRP A 206 -12.18 17.71 -1.73
CA TRP A 206 -13.36 18.55 -1.66
C TRP A 206 -14.28 18.09 -0.54
N SER A 207 -14.99 19.06 0.03
CA SER A 207 -15.92 18.80 1.12
C SER A 207 -17.10 19.75 1.11
N LEU A 208 -18.21 19.25 1.61
CA LEU A 208 -19.39 20.05 1.98
C LEU A 208 -19.90 19.54 3.33
N ASP A 209 -19.83 20.35 4.37
CA ASP A 209 -20.21 20.01 5.73
C ASP A 209 -21.30 20.98 6.24
N LEU A 210 -22.35 20.41 6.83
CA LEU A 210 -23.41 21.10 7.52
C LEU A 210 -23.36 20.78 9.01
N GLN A 211 -23.20 21.80 9.83
CA GLN A 211 -23.19 21.68 11.28
C GLN A 211 -24.35 22.48 11.88
N HIS A 212 -25.08 21.86 12.80
CA HIS A 212 -26.17 22.55 13.50
C HIS A 212 -26.15 22.27 15.01
N LYS A 213 -26.34 23.33 15.79
CA LYS A 213 -26.42 23.27 17.25
C LYS A 213 -27.88 23.32 17.69
N PHE A 214 -28.40 22.23 18.21
CA PHE A 214 -29.73 22.13 18.79
C PHE A 214 -29.71 22.53 20.27
N GLY A 215 -30.20 23.72 20.56
CA GLY A 215 -30.09 24.33 21.88
C GLY A 215 -28.63 24.53 22.32
N SER A 216 -28.37 24.44 23.63
CA SER A 216 -27.01 24.63 24.17
C SER A 216 -26.17 23.35 24.29
N LYS A 217 -26.80 22.20 24.13
CA LYS A 217 -26.19 20.91 24.57
C LYS A 217 -25.94 19.92 23.46
N THR A 218 -26.56 20.05 22.29
CA THR A 218 -26.45 19.08 21.21
C THR A 218 -25.87 19.72 19.96
N LEU A 219 -24.83 19.10 19.41
CA LEU A 219 -24.20 19.49 18.15
C LEU A 219 -24.27 18.30 17.21
N VAL A 220 -24.74 18.51 15.99
CA VAL A 220 -24.78 17.49 14.93
C VAL A 220 -24.12 18.08 13.70
N SER A 221 -23.27 17.29 13.05
CA SER A 221 -22.76 17.59 11.72
C SER A 221 -22.96 16.42 10.77
N ALA A 222 -23.17 16.74 9.51
CA ALA A 222 -23.22 15.79 8.41
C ALA A 222 -22.52 16.40 7.21
N GLY A 223 -21.54 15.68 6.65
CA GLY A 223 -20.74 16.20 5.55
C GLY A 223 -20.41 15.13 4.53
N TYR A 224 -20.33 15.59 3.28
CA TYR A 224 -19.76 14.81 2.18
C TYR A 224 -18.31 15.21 1.99
N PHE A 225 -17.42 14.20 1.95
CA PHE A 225 -15.98 14.38 1.73
C PHE A 225 -15.54 13.47 0.59
N GLY A 226 -14.85 14.07 -0.38
CA GLY A 226 -14.31 13.35 -1.49
C GLY A 226 -12.84 13.69 -1.72
N SER A 227 -12.13 12.73 -2.32
CA SER A 227 -10.79 12.98 -2.82
C SER A 227 -10.48 12.17 -4.07
N LYS A 228 -9.61 12.73 -4.91
CA LYS A 228 -9.04 12.05 -6.08
C LYS A 228 -7.52 12.16 -6.03
N GLY A 229 -6.84 11.02 -5.88
CA GLY A 229 -5.40 10.91 -6.10
C GLY A 229 -5.12 10.78 -7.59
N THR A 230 -4.10 11.49 -8.06
CA THR A 230 -3.67 11.49 -9.46
C THR A 230 -2.15 11.47 -9.51
N HIS A 231 -1.61 10.79 -10.51
CA HIS A 231 -0.17 10.54 -10.62
C HIS A 231 0.42 9.84 -9.39
N LEU A 232 -0.39 8.98 -8.74
CA LEU A 232 0.10 8.17 -7.64
C LEU A 232 1.20 7.25 -8.15
N THR A 233 2.15 6.94 -7.29
CA THR A 233 3.25 6.02 -7.58
C THR A 233 2.81 4.57 -7.49
N GLY A 234 3.43 3.74 -8.31
CA GLY A 234 3.29 2.29 -8.26
C GLY A 234 4.35 1.64 -9.14
N LEU A 235 4.67 0.39 -8.86
CA LEU A 235 5.61 -0.38 -9.67
C LEU A 235 4.91 -1.03 -10.86
N LEU A 236 5.53 -0.94 -12.03
CA LEU A 236 5.27 -1.76 -13.19
C LEU A 236 6.49 -2.65 -13.46
N ASP A 237 6.30 -3.83 -14.00
CA ASP A 237 7.40 -4.54 -14.64
C ASP A 237 7.31 -4.29 -16.15
N LEU A 238 8.25 -3.53 -16.68
CA LEU A 238 8.31 -3.20 -18.11
C LEU A 238 8.78 -4.37 -18.96
N ASN A 239 9.30 -5.43 -18.34
CA ASN A 239 9.85 -6.58 -19.04
C ASN A 239 8.91 -7.79 -19.08
N LEU A 240 7.63 -7.59 -18.71
CA LEU A 240 6.59 -8.60 -18.91
C LEU A 240 6.19 -8.69 -20.38
N LEU A 241 5.92 -9.92 -20.81
CA LEU A 241 5.39 -10.20 -22.15
C LEU A 241 3.89 -9.88 -22.22
N PRO A 242 3.36 -9.55 -23.40
CA PRO A 242 1.91 -9.53 -23.60
C PRO A 242 1.32 -10.94 -23.40
N PRO A 243 0.09 -11.07 -22.86
CA PRO A 243 -0.58 -12.36 -22.70
C PRO A 243 -0.63 -13.17 -24.00
N GLY A 244 -0.19 -14.44 -23.93
CA GLY A 244 -0.19 -15.36 -25.06
C GLY A 244 0.90 -15.11 -26.12
N PHE A 245 1.72 -14.08 -25.98
CA PHE A 245 2.82 -13.80 -26.93
C PHE A 245 3.79 -14.97 -27.03
N ALA A 246 4.13 -15.62 -25.91
CA ALA A 246 5.06 -16.73 -25.86
C ALA A 246 4.64 -17.96 -26.70
N LEU A 247 3.33 -18.13 -26.94
CA LEU A 247 2.81 -19.21 -27.80
C LEU A 247 3.19 -19.05 -29.26
N THR A 248 3.37 -17.83 -29.72
CA THR A 248 3.67 -17.51 -31.12
C THR A 248 5.17 -17.47 -31.40
N GLN A 249 5.99 -17.60 -30.35
CA GLN A 249 7.44 -17.47 -30.45
C GLN A 249 8.14 -18.82 -30.38
N THR A 250 9.28 -18.88 -31.06
CA THR A 250 10.18 -20.04 -31.03
C THR A 250 11.38 -19.72 -30.15
N CYS A 251 11.61 -20.56 -29.17
CA CYS A 251 12.75 -20.50 -28.25
C CYS A 251 13.69 -21.67 -28.44
N ARG A 252 14.97 -21.47 -28.14
CA ARG A 252 15.94 -22.54 -27.96
C ARG A 252 15.60 -23.28 -26.67
N THR A 253 15.33 -24.58 -26.77
CA THR A 253 14.85 -25.40 -25.64
C THR A 253 15.96 -26.10 -24.86
N ASN A 254 17.21 -26.13 -25.40
CA ASN A 254 18.35 -26.71 -24.72
C ASN A 254 19.57 -25.79 -24.74
N SER A 255 20.57 -26.12 -23.94
CA SER A 255 21.88 -25.43 -23.92
C SER A 255 22.95 -26.19 -24.70
N ALA A 256 22.63 -27.34 -25.28
CA ALA A 256 23.57 -28.21 -26.00
C ALA A 256 23.81 -27.75 -27.44
N THR A 257 24.83 -28.28 -28.05
CA THR A 257 25.11 -28.16 -29.49
C THR A 257 25.05 -29.55 -30.10
N PRO A 258 24.17 -29.81 -31.09
CA PRO A 258 23.31 -28.87 -31.82
C PRO A 258 22.14 -28.33 -30.97
N ALA A 259 21.75 -27.10 -31.25
CA ALA A 259 20.61 -26.46 -30.60
C ALA A 259 19.28 -27.10 -31.04
N THR A 260 18.36 -27.28 -30.09
CA THR A 260 16.99 -27.66 -30.37
C THR A 260 16.07 -26.46 -30.13
N PHE A 261 15.02 -26.34 -30.95
CA PHE A 261 14.08 -25.25 -30.90
C PHE A 261 12.66 -25.79 -30.78
N GLY A 262 11.80 -25.03 -30.10
CA GLY A 262 10.40 -25.32 -29.90
C GLY A 262 9.63 -24.06 -29.49
N PRO A 263 8.31 -24.15 -29.28
CA PRO A 263 7.54 -23.01 -28.80
C PRO A 263 8.05 -22.58 -27.43
N CYS A 264 8.07 -21.26 -27.18
CA CYS A 264 8.48 -20.72 -25.87
C CYS A 264 7.47 -21.08 -24.77
N GLN A 265 6.22 -21.27 -25.14
CA GLN A 265 5.12 -21.82 -24.35
C GLN A 265 4.27 -22.73 -25.22
N THR A 266 3.81 -23.87 -24.72
CA THR A 266 2.84 -24.73 -25.43
C THR A 266 1.41 -24.37 -25.03
N ALA A 267 0.45 -24.67 -25.90
CA ALA A 267 -0.96 -24.45 -25.61
C ALA A 267 -1.39 -25.22 -24.35
N GLY A 268 -2.02 -24.53 -23.40
CA GLY A 268 -2.42 -25.08 -22.11
C GLY A 268 -1.32 -25.20 -21.07
N GLN A 269 -0.07 -24.88 -21.40
CA GLN A 269 1.01 -24.85 -20.43
C GLN A 269 0.83 -23.69 -19.46
N VAL A 270 0.99 -23.97 -18.17
CA VAL A 270 1.02 -23.00 -17.08
C VAL A 270 2.41 -23.06 -16.43
N PHE A 271 3.11 -21.95 -16.37
CA PHE A 271 4.35 -21.87 -15.60
C PHE A 271 4.00 -21.81 -14.11
N THR A 272 4.64 -22.66 -13.31
CA THR A 272 4.38 -22.78 -11.86
C THR A 272 5.59 -22.41 -11.01
N SER A 273 6.68 -22.01 -11.63
CA SER A 273 7.87 -21.50 -10.96
C SER A 273 8.64 -20.52 -11.85
N SER A 274 9.37 -19.61 -11.23
CA SER A 274 10.26 -18.68 -11.94
C SER A 274 11.33 -19.40 -12.75
N THR A 275 11.77 -20.60 -12.31
CA THR A 275 12.73 -21.42 -13.06
C THR A 275 12.17 -21.87 -14.41
N GLN A 276 10.88 -22.21 -14.47
CA GLN A 276 10.24 -22.58 -15.74
C GLN A 276 10.13 -21.40 -16.70
N GLU A 277 9.98 -20.18 -16.16
CA GLU A 277 9.89 -18.95 -16.95
C GLU A 277 11.24 -18.48 -17.55
N LEU A 278 12.38 -19.08 -17.16
CA LEU A 278 13.69 -18.66 -17.65
C LEU A 278 13.79 -18.74 -19.19
N ILE A 279 13.07 -19.65 -19.81
CA ILE A 279 13.01 -19.77 -21.28
C ILE A 279 12.46 -18.47 -21.92
N LEU A 280 11.58 -17.74 -21.21
CA LEU A 280 10.97 -16.50 -21.69
C LEU A 280 11.97 -15.34 -21.78
N ASN A 281 13.12 -15.44 -21.10
CA ASN A 281 14.18 -14.41 -21.18
C ASN A 281 14.71 -14.20 -22.60
N GLN A 282 14.52 -15.18 -23.48
CA GLN A 282 14.90 -15.11 -24.90
C GLN A 282 14.04 -14.12 -25.71
N ILE A 283 12.81 -13.88 -25.26
CA ILE A 283 11.80 -13.10 -25.99
C ILE A 283 11.31 -11.87 -25.22
N ARG A 284 11.85 -11.61 -24.01
CA ARG A 284 11.52 -10.40 -23.24
C ARG A 284 11.82 -9.13 -24.04
N PRO A 285 11.04 -8.06 -23.86
CA PRO A 285 11.27 -6.75 -24.50
C PRO A 285 12.69 -6.23 -24.30
N PHE A 286 13.20 -6.31 -23.07
CA PHE A 286 14.56 -5.87 -22.71
C PHE A 286 15.43 -7.11 -22.42
N ARG A 287 15.87 -7.76 -23.50
CA ARG A 287 16.66 -8.99 -23.43
C ARG A 287 17.99 -8.75 -22.70
N GLY A 288 18.36 -9.69 -21.83
CA GLY A 288 19.54 -9.60 -20.97
C GLY A 288 19.19 -9.15 -19.55
N TYR A 289 17.99 -8.63 -19.35
CA TYR A 289 17.45 -8.29 -18.04
C TYR A 289 16.33 -9.27 -17.63
N GLY A 290 16.17 -9.42 -16.31
CA GLY A 290 15.04 -10.11 -15.69
C GLY A 290 13.84 -9.18 -15.57
N ALA A 291 13.30 -9.05 -14.36
CA ALA A 291 12.28 -8.03 -14.08
C ALA A 291 12.87 -6.61 -14.18
N VAL A 292 12.17 -5.72 -14.85
CA VAL A 292 12.47 -4.28 -14.88
C VAL A 292 11.40 -3.55 -14.08
N ARG A 293 11.62 -3.45 -12.76
CA ARG A 293 10.69 -2.81 -11.82
C ARG A 293 10.79 -1.30 -11.94
N TYR A 294 9.76 -0.70 -12.50
CA TYR A 294 9.75 0.70 -12.90
C TYR A 294 8.73 1.49 -12.08
N LEU A 295 9.19 2.45 -11.30
CA LEU A 295 8.32 3.36 -10.56
C LEU A 295 7.64 4.32 -11.54
N ALA A 296 6.37 4.09 -11.80
CA ALA A 296 5.54 4.94 -12.64
C ALA A 296 4.68 5.87 -11.79
N THR A 297 4.46 7.10 -12.28
CA THR A 297 3.54 8.08 -11.70
C THR A 297 2.24 8.15 -12.51
N ALA A 298 1.56 7.00 -12.64
CA ALA A 298 0.45 6.81 -13.57
C ALA A 298 -0.85 6.32 -12.92
N PHE A 299 -0.84 6.08 -11.63
CA PHE A 299 -1.96 5.47 -10.90
C PHE A 299 -2.90 6.52 -10.32
N ASP A 300 -4.14 6.09 -10.05
CA ASP A 300 -5.22 6.93 -9.56
C ASP A 300 -5.90 6.32 -8.32
N SER A 301 -6.56 7.18 -7.54
CA SER A 301 -7.48 6.76 -6.48
C SER A 301 -8.68 7.67 -6.41
N ASN A 302 -9.80 7.14 -5.91
CA ASN A 302 -11.02 7.90 -5.66
C ASN A 302 -11.59 7.50 -4.29
N TYR A 303 -11.87 8.49 -3.46
CA TYR A 303 -12.53 8.33 -2.18
C TYR A 303 -13.78 9.18 -2.10
N HIS A 304 -14.85 8.61 -1.60
CA HIS A 304 -16.10 9.30 -1.33
C HIS A 304 -16.64 8.86 0.03
N SER A 305 -17.10 9.79 0.85
CA SER A 305 -17.69 9.48 2.14
C SER A 305 -18.81 10.44 2.54
N LEU A 306 -19.81 9.89 3.23
CA LEU A 306 -20.72 10.61 4.10
C LEU A 306 -20.23 10.42 5.54
N GLN A 307 -19.99 11.52 6.25
CA GLN A 307 -19.57 11.50 7.64
C GLN A 307 -20.62 12.21 8.50
N ILE A 308 -21.07 11.55 9.56
CA ILE A 308 -22.04 12.07 10.51
C ILE A 308 -21.40 12.07 11.88
N GLN A 309 -21.49 13.21 12.57
CA GLN A 309 -21.05 13.33 13.95
C GLN A 309 -22.18 13.92 14.79
N ALA A 310 -22.38 13.39 15.98
CA ALA A 310 -23.33 13.92 16.95
C ALA A 310 -22.67 13.95 18.32
N GLN A 311 -22.72 15.09 18.97
CA GLN A 311 -22.25 15.27 20.34
C GLN A 311 -23.39 15.81 21.18
N ARG A 312 -23.64 15.19 22.33
CA ARG A 312 -24.59 15.70 23.31
C ARG A 312 -23.96 15.74 24.70
N ARG A 313 -24.00 16.92 25.30
CA ARG A 313 -23.63 17.12 26.69
C ARG A 313 -24.87 17.07 27.56
N PHE A 314 -24.83 16.31 28.63
CA PHE A 314 -25.86 16.28 29.64
C PHE A 314 -25.50 17.22 30.81
N ALA A 315 -26.19 17.08 31.92
CA ALA A 315 -25.78 17.75 33.15
C ALA A 315 -24.42 17.21 33.61
N ARG A 316 -23.59 18.08 34.19
CA ARG A 316 -22.26 17.72 34.74
C ARG A 316 -21.28 17.31 33.65
N ALA A 317 -20.38 16.33 33.96
CA ALA A 317 -19.39 15.82 33.01
C ALA A 317 -19.93 14.72 32.07
N SER A 318 -21.25 14.49 32.06
CA SER A 318 -21.85 13.44 31.21
C SER A 318 -21.97 13.90 29.77
N GLN A 319 -21.51 13.05 28.85
CA GLN A 319 -21.60 13.31 27.40
C GLN A 319 -21.63 12.00 26.60
N ILE A 320 -22.19 12.10 25.41
CA ILE A 320 -22.12 11.06 24.38
C ILE A 320 -21.66 11.68 23.07
N ASN A 321 -20.75 11.01 22.39
CA ASN A 321 -20.29 11.38 21.06
C ASN A 321 -20.46 10.18 20.14
N LEU A 322 -21.00 10.42 18.96
CA LEU A 322 -21.15 9.46 17.88
C LEU A 322 -20.40 9.97 16.67
N ALA A 323 -19.62 9.12 16.03
CA ALA A 323 -19.00 9.35 14.74
C ALA A 323 -19.31 8.17 13.83
N TYR A 324 -19.89 8.44 12.67
CA TYR A 324 -20.22 7.44 11.67
C TYR A 324 -19.71 7.87 10.31
N THR A 325 -19.03 6.97 9.62
CA THR A 325 -18.56 7.16 8.25
C THR A 325 -19.10 6.05 7.37
N TRP A 326 -19.74 6.44 6.28
CA TRP A 326 -20.05 5.57 5.16
C TRP A 326 -19.18 5.98 3.99
N SER A 327 -18.29 5.08 3.52
CA SER A 327 -17.27 5.44 2.54
C SER A 327 -17.01 4.37 1.50
N ARG A 328 -16.36 4.79 0.42
CA ARG A 328 -15.79 3.92 -0.62
C ARG A 328 -14.45 4.48 -1.06
N ASN A 329 -13.43 3.64 -1.04
CA ASN A 329 -12.10 3.95 -1.57
C ASN A 329 -11.73 2.95 -2.67
N MET A 330 -11.40 3.47 -3.84
CA MET A 330 -11.02 2.71 -5.03
C MET A 330 -9.68 3.19 -5.56
N THR A 331 -8.82 2.28 -6.00
CA THR A 331 -7.51 2.62 -6.56
C THR A 331 -6.97 1.51 -7.46
N ASP A 332 -6.13 1.86 -8.40
CA ASP A 332 -5.33 0.91 -9.18
C ASP A 332 -3.91 0.71 -8.58
N SER A 333 -3.48 1.54 -7.61
CA SER A 333 -2.27 1.34 -6.82
C SER A 333 -2.60 0.93 -5.39
N GLN A 334 -2.11 -0.23 -4.93
CA GLN A 334 -2.35 -0.69 -3.55
C GLN A 334 -1.23 -0.31 -2.58
N ASN A 335 -0.04 -0.14 -3.09
CA ASN A 335 1.11 0.39 -2.37
C ASN A 335 2.11 1.00 -3.36
N GLU A 336 3.01 1.80 -2.83
CA GLU A 336 3.96 2.56 -3.61
C GLU A 336 5.05 1.69 -4.27
N PHE A 337 5.46 0.59 -3.62
CA PHE A 337 6.74 -0.04 -3.95
C PHE A 337 6.79 -1.57 -3.87
N LEU A 338 5.80 -2.23 -3.30
CA LEU A 338 5.91 -3.66 -2.94
C LEU A 338 5.23 -4.63 -3.91
N SER A 339 4.35 -4.18 -4.79
CA SER A 339 3.61 -5.07 -5.68
C SER A 339 3.54 -4.53 -7.11
N VAL A 340 3.75 -5.45 -8.04
CA VAL A 340 3.54 -5.24 -9.46
C VAL A 340 2.13 -5.72 -9.84
N PRO A 341 1.41 -5.08 -10.77
CA PRO A 341 0.19 -5.61 -11.35
C PRO A 341 0.38 -7.03 -11.91
N GLN A 342 -0.66 -7.85 -11.89
CA GLN A 342 -0.58 -9.17 -12.54
C GLN A 342 -0.31 -9.08 -14.06
N ASP A 343 -0.66 -7.96 -14.67
CA ASP A 343 -0.32 -7.61 -16.04
C ASP A 343 0.04 -6.11 -16.10
N SER A 344 1.33 -5.80 -16.18
CA SER A 344 1.81 -4.42 -16.29
C SER A 344 1.41 -3.75 -17.61
N ASN A 345 1.08 -4.52 -18.66
CA ASN A 345 0.58 -3.98 -19.91
C ASN A 345 -0.87 -3.47 -19.78
N ASN A 346 -1.60 -3.96 -18.76
CA ASN A 346 -2.98 -3.57 -18.44
C ASN A 346 -3.14 -3.25 -16.95
N PHE A 347 -2.29 -2.39 -16.39
CA PHE A 347 -2.34 -2.05 -14.98
C PHE A 347 -3.65 -1.35 -14.55
N ARG A 348 -4.39 -0.74 -15.48
CA ARG A 348 -5.73 -0.18 -15.21
C ARG A 348 -6.75 -1.27 -14.83
N GLY A 349 -6.54 -2.51 -15.23
CA GLY A 349 -7.33 -3.67 -14.78
C GLY A 349 -7.19 -3.96 -13.27
N GLU A 350 -6.24 -3.32 -12.60
CA GLU A 350 -6.05 -3.38 -11.15
C GLU A 350 -6.97 -2.44 -10.36
N TYR A 351 -7.76 -1.57 -11.04
CA TYR A 351 -8.66 -0.63 -10.38
C TYR A 351 -9.74 -1.35 -9.59
N SER A 352 -9.63 -1.29 -8.29
CA SER A 352 -10.47 -2.04 -7.36
C SER A 352 -10.53 -1.36 -5.99
N ARG A 353 -11.22 -1.98 -5.04
CA ARG A 353 -11.27 -1.53 -3.66
C ARG A 353 -9.86 -1.42 -3.07
N ALA A 354 -9.56 -0.32 -2.37
CA ALA A 354 -8.33 -0.18 -1.60
C ALA A 354 -8.27 -1.22 -0.46
N VAL A 355 -7.07 -1.69 -0.12
CA VAL A 355 -6.86 -2.72 0.91
C VAL A 355 -7.39 -2.29 2.29
N PHE A 356 -7.40 -0.99 2.58
CA PHE A 356 -7.89 -0.41 3.84
C PHE A 356 -9.31 0.16 3.74
N ASP A 357 -10.02 -0.04 2.61
CA ASP A 357 -11.41 0.41 2.45
C ASP A 357 -12.33 -0.28 3.47
N ARG A 358 -13.07 0.53 4.22
CA ARG A 358 -14.12 0.09 5.13
C ARG A 358 -15.39 0.83 4.81
N ARG A 359 -16.42 0.07 4.39
CA ARG A 359 -17.69 0.65 3.97
C ARG A 359 -18.39 1.43 5.07
N HIS A 360 -18.38 0.88 6.28
CA HIS A 360 -19.01 1.47 7.45
C HIS A 360 -18.04 1.46 8.61
N VAL A 361 -17.89 2.62 9.24
CA VAL A 361 -17.11 2.82 10.47
C VAL A 361 -17.99 3.58 11.45
N LEU A 362 -18.28 2.99 12.60
CA LEU A 362 -19.02 3.60 13.68
C LEU A 362 -18.18 3.62 14.95
N SER A 363 -18.13 4.76 15.62
CA SER A 363 -17.56 4.89 16.96
C SER A 363 -18.53 5.69 17.83
N VAL A 364 -18.85 5.15 18.99
CA VAL A 364 -19.63 5.82 20.01
C VAL A 364 -18.82 5.81 21.30
N ASN A 365 -18.56 6.99 21.84
CA ASN A 365 -17.95 7.11 23.16
C ASN A 365 -18.87 7.87 24.11
N TYR A 366 -18.92 7.44 25.35
CA TYR A 366 -19.80 8.01 26.34
C TYR A 366 -19.12 8.04 27.72
N ILE A 367 -19.50 9.06 28.46
CA ILE A 367 -19.22 9.21 29.90
C ILE A 367 -20.53 9.60 30.55
N TYR A 368 -20.92 8.87 31.59
CA TYR A 368 -22.14 9.14 32.35
C TYR A 368 -21.85 9.08 33.85
N GLU A 369 -22.02 10.22 34.51
CA GLU A 369 -21.95 10.32 35.96
C GLU A 369 -23.32 10.01 36.56
N LEU A 370 -23.39 9.01 37.44
CA LEU A 370 -24.61 8.66 38.13
C LEU A 370 -25.05 9.78 39.07
N PRO A 371 -26.33 10.23 38.99
CA PRO A 371 -26.78 11.42 39.70
C PRO A 371 -27.09 11.23 41.20
N TYR A 372 -26.74 10.04 41.74
CA TYR A 372 -27.09 9.70 43.12
C TYR A 372 -26.02 10.12 44.11
N HIS A 373 -26.45 10.62 45.31
CA HIS A 373 -25.60 10.92 46.47
C HIS A 373 -24.25 11.62 46.16
N GLN A 374 -24.29 12.62 45.29
CA GLN A 374 -23.05 13.18 44.73
C GLN A 374 -22.25 14.01 45.76
N ASN A 375 -22.90 14.56 46.76
CA ASN A 375 -22.21 15.26 47.85
C ASN A 375 -21.42 14.33 48.72
N GLN A 376 -21.68 12.99 48.60
CA GLN A 376 -20.99 11.95 49.34
C GLN A 376 -21.00 12.18 50.88
N THR A 377 -22.09 12.69 51.43
CA THR A 377 -22.23 12.95 52.86
C THR A 377 -22.56 11.61 53.56
N GLY A 378 -21.85 11.37 54.66
CA GLY A 378 -22.01 10.14 55.45
C GLY A 378 -21.54 8.85 54.73
N ALA A 379 -21.63 7.70 55.38
CA ALA A 379 -21.19 6.41 54.83
C ALA A 379 -22.00 5.99 53.60
N VAL A 380 -23.32 6.14 53.63
CA VAL A 380 -24.22 5.81 52.53
C VAL A 380 -23.92 6.69 51.31
N GLY A 381 -23.72 8.01 51.52
CA GLY A 381 -23.37 8.94 50.46
C GLY A 381 -22.03 8.62 49.80
N LYS A 382 -21.03 8.24 50.59
CA LYS A 382 -19.74 7.76 50.07
C LYS A 382 -19.85 6.45 49.32
N LEU A 383 -20.73 5.53 49.72
CA LEU A 383 -20.93 4.24 49.03
C LEU A 383 -21.67 4.41 47.73
N LEU A 384 -22.79 5.15 47.69
CA LEU A 384 -23.69 5.24 46.56
C LEU A 384 -23.35 6.40 45.60
N GLY A 385 -22.64 7.45 46.06
CA GLY A 385 -22.26 8.59 45.21
C GLY A 385 -20.94 8.41 44.49
N GLY A 386 -20.65 9.27 43.53
CA GLY A 386 -19.36 9.33 42.82
C GLY A 386 -19.09 8.20 41.82
N TRP A 387 -20.12 7.53 41.35
CA TRP A 387 -20.02 6.51 40.31
C TRP A 387 -20.08 7.13 38.91
N GLN A 388 -19.25 6.61 38.03
CA GLN A 388 -19.18 6.99 36.61
C GLN A 388 -19.08 5.74 35.76
N ILE A 389 -19.86 5.70 34.68
CA ILE A 389 -19.79 4.70 33.63
C ILE A 389 -19.26 5.40 32.38
N SER A 390 -18.23 4.84 31.77
CA SER A 390 -17.72 5.32 30.48
C SER A 390 -17.40 4.13 29.57
N GLY A 391 -17.35 4.39 28.27
CA GLY A 391 -17.00 3.32 27.34
C GLY A 391 -16.86 3.80 25.91
N ILE A 392 -16.36 2.88 25.09
CA ILE A 392 -16.23 3.04 23.64
C ILE A 392 -16.83 1.82 22.97
N THR A 393 -17.75 2.07 22.06
CA THR A 393 -18.30 1.06 21.16
C THR A 393 -17.80 1.34 19.76
N SER A 394 -17.20 0.34 19.11
CA SER A 394 -16.68 0.44 17.76
C SER A 394 -17.24 -0.64 16.87
N TYR A 395 -17.62 -0.27 15.65
CA TYR A 395 -18.00 -1.20 14.59
C TYR A 395 -17.28 -0.82 13.30
N PHE A 396 -16.64 -1.80 12.68
CA PHE A 396 -15.96 -1.63 11.39
C PHE A 396 -16.36 -2.80 10.46
N THR A 397 -16.78 -2.50 9.24
CA THR A 397 -16.90 -3.54 8.21
C THR A 397 -15.54 -4.15 7.90
N GLY A 398 -15.53 -5.39 7.44
CA GLY A 398 -14.31 -6.08 7.02
C GLY A 398 -13.57 -5.35 5.91
N ILE A 399 -12.26 -5.51 5.88
CA ILE A 399 -11.43 -5.07 4.75
C ILE A 399 -11.52 -6.07 3.60
N GLY A 400 -11.09 -5.64 2.41
CA GLY A 400 -11.01 -6.52 1.25
C GLY A 400 -9.76 -7.39 1.26
N PHE A 401 -9.90 -8.62 0.76
CA PHE A 401 -8.82 -9.56 0.48
C PHE A 401 -8.85 -9.96 -0.99
N SER A 402 -7.66 -10.12 -1.59
CA SER A 402 -7.54 -10.55 -2.97
C SER A 402 -7.57 -12.06 -3.07
N PRO A 403 -8.37 -12.65 -3.98
CA PRO A 403 -8.24 -14.05 -4.30
C PRO A 403 -6.89 -14.29 -4.99
N ALA A 404 -6.28 -15.44 -4.75
CA ALA A 404 -5.01 -15.83 -5.34
C ALA A 404 -5.12 -17.22 -5.96
N THR A 405 -4.29 -17.47 -6.97
CA THR A 405 -3.96 -18.82 -7.42
C THR A 405 -2.64 -19.24 -6.77
N SER A 406 -2.23 -20.49 -6.90
CA SER A 406 -0.84 -20.88 -6.65
C SER A 406 0.08 -20.02 -7.51
N SER A 407 1.35 -19.88 -7.08
CA SER A 407 2.37 -19.21 -7.91
C SER A 407 2.33 -19.82 -9.30
N ASN A 408 1.65 -19.12 -10.23
CA ASN A 408 1.47 -19.57 -11.61
C ASN A 408 1.40 -18.39 -12.58
N ASP A 409 1.78 -18.68 -13.82
CA ASP A 409 1.65 -17.77 -14.95
C ASP A 409 1.03 -18.52 -16.14
N PRO A 410 -0.30 -18.55 -16.25
CA PRO A 410 -0.99 -19.23 -17.35
C PRO A 410 -0.85 -18.49 -18.69
N ALA A 411 -0.53 -17.21 -18.64
CA ALA A 411 -0.48 -16.34 -19.81
C ALA A 411 0.94 -16.25 -20.43
N GLY A 412 1.96 -16.76 -19.74
CA GLY A 412 3.34 -16.70 -20.20
C GLY A 412 3.93 -15.28 -20.23
N LEU A 413 3.59 -14.47 -19.23
CA LEU A 413 4.08 -13.10 -19.12
C LEU A 413 5.52 -13.03 -18.58
N GLY A 414 5.99 -14.08 -17.89
CA GLY A 414 7.19 -14.02 -17.05
C GLY A 414 6.92 -13.38 -15.70
N LEU A 415 5.69 -13.54 -15.19
CA LEU A 415 5.15 -12.86 -14.00
C LEU A 415 5.82 -13.33 -12.69
N LEU A 416 6.20 -14.60 -12.59
CA LEU A 416 6.70 -15.20 -11.34
C LEU A 416 8.06 -14.62 -10.91
N GLY A 417 8.84 -14.12 -11.85
CA GLY A 417 10.07 -13.36 -11.56
C GLY A 417 9.81 -11.98 -10.93
N SER A 418 8.64 -11.39 -11.22
CA SER A 418 8.27 -10.03 -10.75
C SER A 418 7.31 -10.04 -9.57
N SER A 419 6.37 -10.99 -9.57
CA SER A 419 5.30 -11.10 -8.56
C SER A 419 5.14 -12.55 -8.14
N PRO A 420 5.77 -12.98 -7.05
CA PRO A 420 5.69 -14.36 -6.57
C PRO A 420 4.25 -14.83 -6.27
N ALA A 421 3.30 -13.92 -6.10
CA ALA A 421 1.89 -14.25 -5.92
C ALA A 421 1.24 -14.85 -7.18
N GLY A 422 1.85 -14.65 -8.37
CA GLY A 422 1.31 -15.12 -9.63
C GLY A 422 0.03 -14.41 -10.07
N ALA A 423 -0.67 -15.03 -11.03
CA ALA A 423 -1.94 -14.53 -11.54
C ALA A 423 -3.09 -14.75 -10.55
N ARG A 424 -4.14 -13.93 -10.63
CA ARG A 424 -5.40 -14.13 -9.90
C ARG A 424 -6.31 -15.10 -10.67
N PRO A 425 -7.29 -15.72 -9.97
CA PRO A 425 -8.29 -16.58 -10.60
C PRO A 425 -9.31 -15.79 -11.43
N ASP A 426 -10.18 -16.49 -12.12
CA ASP A 426 -11.40 -15.92 -12.70
C ASP A 426 -12.45 -15.67 -11.62
N PHE A 427 -13.20 -14.59 -11.78
CA PHE A 427 -14.34 -14.19 -10.98
C PHE A 427 -15.63 -14.67 -11.65
N LEU A 428 -16.32 -15.63 -11.02
CA LEU A 428 -17.52 -16.27 -11.56
C LEU A 428 -18.81 -15.67 -10.97
N CYS A 429 -18.74 -15.23 -9.70
CA CYS A 429 -19.87 -14.61 -8.97
C CYS A 429 -19.35 -13.76 -7.82
N ASP A 430 -20.21 -12.97 -7.18
CA ASP A 430 -19.83 -12.21 -5.98
C ASP A 430 -19.67 -13.17 -4.77
N PRO A 431 -18.44 -13.33 -4.24
CA PRO A 431 -18.17 -14.26 -3.14
C PRO A 431 -18.81 -13.85 -1.82
N ASN A 432 -19.30 -12.61 -1.71
CA ASN A 432 -19.89 -12.05 -0.51
C ASN A 432 -21.41 -12.27 -0.46
N VAL A 433 -22.04 -12.60 -1.61
CA VAL A 433 -23.46 -12.93 -1.70
C VAL A 433 -23.66 -14.39 -1.30
N ASN A 434 -24.62 -14.65 -0.42
CA ASN A 434 -24.89 -15.98 0.16
C ASN A 434 -23.65 -16.62 0.81
N ALA A 435 -22.76 -15.78 1.35
CA ALA A 435 -21.56 -16.24 2.06
C ALA A 435 -21.95 -16.97 3.35
N PRO A 436 -21.35 -18.14 3.66
CA PRO A 436 -21.72 -18.94 4.85
C PRO A 436 -21.38 -18.26 6.17
N HIS A 437 -20.35 -17.41 6.20
CA HIS A 437 -19.81 -16.75 7.40
C HIS A 437 -19.42 -17.70 8.53
N LEU A 438 -19.01 -18.93 8.17
CA LEU A 438 -18.50 -19.94 9.10
C LEU A 438 -16.97 -19.83 9.21
N VAL A 439 -16.41 -20.24 10.35
CA VAL A 439 -14.94 -20.28 10.55
C VAL A 439 -14.26 -21.18 9.51
N THR A 440 -14.92 -22.27 9.12
CA THR A 440 -14.45 -23.22 8.10
C THR A 440 -14.65 -22.73 6.67
N GLN A 441 -15.55 -21.78 6.45
CA GLN A 441 -15.82 -21.19 5.14
C GLN A 441 -16.50 -19.82 5.32
N TRP A 442 -15.74 -18.75 5.19
CA TRP A 442 -16.27 -17.40 5.44
C TRP A 442 -17.05 -16.82 4.26
N PHE A 443 -16.61 -17.08 3.06
CA PHE A 443 -17.20 -16.57 1.82
C PHE A 443 -17.54 -17.72 0.87
N ASN A 444 -18.27 -17.43 -0.21
CA ASN A 444 -18.58 -18.44 -1.23
C ASN A 444 -17.34 -18.75 -2.08
N THR A 445 -16.66 -19.84 -1.75
CA THR A 445 -15.41 -20.26 -2.41
C THR A 445 -15.61 -20.71 -3.86
N ALA A 446 -16.82 -21.10 -4.27
CA ALA A 446 -17.12 -21.52 -5.65
C ALA A 446 -17.15 -20.35 -6.65
N CYS A 447 -17.10 -19.09 -6.17
CA CYS A 447 -17.10 -17.92 -7.02
C CYS A 447 -15.76 -17.63 -7.74
N PHE A 448 -14.75 -18.49 -7.53
CA PHE A 448 -13.46 -18.36 -8.17
C PHE A 448 -13.01 -19.68 -8.79
N ALA A 449 -12.40 -19.59 -9.98
CA ALA A 449 -11.79 -20.73 -10.67
C ALA A 449 -10.50 -20.33 -11.37
N ASN A 450 -9.62 -21.28 -11.63
CA ASN A 450 -8.49 -20.99 -12.53
C ASN A 450 -9.02 -20.66 -13.92
N PRO A 451 -8.34 -19.75 -14.67
CA PRO A 451 -8.64 -19.57 -16.09
C PRO A 451 -8.62 -20.93 -16.82
N PRO A 452 -9.53 -21.17 -17.78
CA PRO A 452 -9.55 -22.41 -18.51
C PRO A 452 -8.21 -22.71 -19.18
N ALA A 453 -7.81 -23.96 -19.21
CA ALA A 453 -6.58 -24.38 -19.89
C ALA A 453 -6.62 -23.97 -21.36
N GLY A 454 -5.51 -23.42 -21.87
CA GLY A 454 -5.38 -22.99 -23.26
C GLY A 454 -5.90 -21.59 -23.58
N VAL A 455 -6.46 -20.87 -22.61
CA VAL A 455 -6.93 -19.49 -22.83
C VAL A 455 -5.79 -18.45 -22.77
N ASN A 456 -4.66 -18.80 -22.15
CA ASN A 456 -3.41 -18.02 -22.09
C ASN A 456 -3.61 -16.54 -21.72
N ARG A 457 -4.43 -16.31 -20.71
CA ARG A 457 -4.65 -15.00 -20.07
C ARG A 457 -4.55 -15.12 -18.56
N VAL A 458 -4.35 -14.02 -17.89
CA VAL A 458 -4.54 -13.94 -16.44
C VAL A 458 -6.03 -13.99 -16.10
N GLY A 459 -6.36 -14.36 -14.87
CA GLY A 459 -7.74 -14.33 -14.39
C GLY A 459 -8.26 -12.90 -14.24
N ASN A 460 -9.58 -12.75 -14.31
CA ASN A 460 -10.26 -11.47 -14.30
C ASN A 460 -10.75 -11.02 -12.91
N ALA A 461 -10.45 -11.77 -11.84
CA ALA A 461 -10.80 -11.35 -10.50
C ALA A 461 -10.08 -10.05 -10.12
N GLY A 462 -10.85 -9.07 -9.65
CA GLY A 462 -10.30 -7.84 -9.09
C GLY A 462 -9.56 -8.08 -7.77
N ARG A 463 -8.70 -7.15 -7.38
CA ARG A 463 -8.13 -7.13 -6.03
C ARG A 463 -9.20 -6.83 -4.98
N ASN A 464 -9.02 -7.36 -3.76
CA ASN A 464 -9.84 -7.04 -2.59
C ASN A 464 -11.36 -7.28 -2.80
N THR A 465 -11.72 -8.29 -3.57
CA THR A 465 -13.12 -8.66 -3.86
C THR A 465 -13.76 -9.49 -2.75
N ILE A 466 -12.96 -10.19 -1.95
CA ILE A 466 -13.43 -10.98 -0.80
C ILE A 466 -13.52 -10.05 0.42
N LEU A 467 -14.70 -9.96 1.05
CA LEU A 467 -14.85 -9.18 2.28
C LEU A 467 -14.51 -10.02 3.51
N GLY A 468 -13.55 -9.53 4.28
CA GLY A 468 -13.18 -10.12 5.56
C GLY A 468 -14.22 -9.89 6.65
N PRO A 469 -14.00 -10.49 7.84
CA PRO A 469 -14.88 -10.34 8.99
C PRO A 469 -14.99 -8.89 9.46
N PRO A 470 -16.18 -8.45 9.89
CA PRO A 470 -16.33 -7.17 10.57
C PRO A 470 -15.72 -7.25 11.98
N THR A 471 -15.45 -6.09 12.56
CA THR A 471 -15.03 -5.96 13.96
C THR A 471 -16.09 -5.22 14.74
N THR A 472 -16.55 -5.81 15.84
CA THR A 472 -17.45 -5.16 16.81
C THR A 472 -16.82 -5.24 18.19
N ARG A 473 -16.61 -4.10 18.83
CA ARG A 473 -15.96 -4.04 20.13
C ARG A 473 -16.71 -3.12 21.07
N PHE A 474 -16.88 -3.58 22.30
CA PHE A 474 -17.50 -2.84 23.38
C PHE A 474 -16.54 -2.81 24.56
N ASP A 475 -15.96 -1.64 24.84
CA ASP A 475 -15.08 -1.43 25.99
C ASP A 475 -15.83 -0.56 27.01
N ALA A 476 -15.77 -0.92 28.28
CA ALA A 476 -16.46 -0.20 29.34
C ALA A 476 -15.57 -0.03 30.58
N THR A 477 -15.79 1.06 31.28
CA THR A 477 -15.14 1.39 32.54
C THR A 477 -16.20 1.76 33.56
N LEU A 478 -16.17 1.12 34.71
CA LEU A 478 -16.86 1.54 35.91
C LEU A 478 -15.85 2.21 36.85
N ALA A 479 -16.04 3.50 37.10
CA ALA A 479 -15.18 4.25 37.98
C ALA A 479 -15.94 4.71 39.24
N LYS A 480 -15.28 4.69 40.38
CA LYS A 480 -15.76 5.15 41.65
C LYS A 480 -14.80 6.20 42.20
N SER A 481 -15.24 7.43 42.35
CA SER A 481 -14.50 8.49 43.00
C SER A 481 -15.01 8.67 44.44
N ILE A 482 -14.14 8.51 45.43
CA ILE A 482 -14.43 8.68 46.83
C ILE A 482 -13.72 9.95 47.29
N ARG A 483 -14.49 10.94 47.77
CA ARG A 483 -13.92 12.17 48.34
C ARG A 483 -13.35 11.87 49.70
N LEU A 484 -12.06 12.10 49.90
CA LEU A 484 -11.35 11.93 51.18
C LEU A 484 -11.30 13.24 51.94
N SER A 485 -11.01 14.36 51.26
CA SER A 485 -11.05 15.71 51.79
C SER A 485 -11.46 16.67 50.67
N GLU A 486 -11.45 17.97 50.92
CA GLU A 486 -11.77 18.99 49.91
C GLU A 486 -10.84 18.93 48.70
N SER A 487 -9.56 18.62 48.88
CA SER A 487 -8.54 18.55 47.85
C SER A 487 -8.14 17.12 47.44
N LYS A 488 -8.57 16.08 48.22
CA LYS A 488 -8.10 14.71 47.98
C LYS A 488 -9.24 13.78 47.64
N SER A 489 -9.04 12.94 46.62
CA SER A 489 -9.98 11.89 46.27
C SER A 489 -9.25 10.59 45.89
N LEU A 490 -9.89 9.46 46.19
CA LEU A 490 -9.50 8.14 45.71
C LEU A 490 -10.40 7.74 44.58
N GLN A 491 -9.83 7.44 43.40
CA GLN A 491 -10.54 6.91 42.26
C GLN A 491 -10.20 5.42 42.10
N LEU A 492 -11.20 4.58 42.19
CA LEU A 492 -11.13 3.15 41.83
C LEU A 492 -11.70 2.97 40.42
N ARG A 493 -11.07 2.12 39.62
CA ARG A 493 -11.46 1.85 38.25
C ARG A 493 -11.51 0.35 38.02
N TRP A 494 -12.60 -0.09 37.36
CA TRP A 494 -12.69 -1.42 36.77
C TRP A 494 -12.89 -1.21 35.26
N GLU A 495 -11.90 -1.60 34.49
CA GLU A 495 -11.87 -1.46 33.03
C GLU A 495 -12.03 -2.83 32.41
N VAL A 496 -12.95 -2.96 31.47
CA VAL A 496 -13.28 -4.21 30.78
C VAL A 496 -13.23 -3.94 29.28
N PHE A 497 -12.27 -4.58 28.63
CA PHE A 497 -12.14 -4.53 27.18
C PHE A 497 -12.83 -5.74 26.58
N ASN A 498 -13.61 -5.53 25.49
CA ASN A 498 -14.47 -6.53 24.86
C ASN A 498 -15.42 -7.16 25.91
N ILE A 499 -16.25 -6.33 26.54
CA ILE A 499 -17.09 -6.72 27.70
C ILE A 499 -17.99 -7.93 27.42
N PHE A 500 -18.50 -8.07 26.19
CA PHE A 500 -19.35 -9.20 25.78
C PHE A 500 -18.55 -10.43 25.37
N ASN A 501 -17.22 -10.39 25.41
CA ASN A 501 -16.32 -11.45 24.94
C ASN A 501 -16.66 -11.90 23.49
N HIS A 502 -17.02 -10.93 22.63
CA HIS A 502 -17.36 -11.19 21.25
C HIS A 502 -16.12 -11.60 20.47
N THR A 503 -16.17 -12.72 19.76
CA THR A 503 -15.05 -13.17 18.93
C THR A 503 -14.96 -12.32 17.66
N ASN A 504 -13.91 -11.52 17.55
CA ASN A 504 -13.62 -10.70 16.36
C ASN A 504 -12.56 -11.40 15.52
N PHE A 505 -12.98 -12.00 14.43
CA PHE A 505 -12.10 -12.63 13.46
C PHE A 505 -11.30 -11.57 12.67
N THR A 506 -10.10 -11.92 12.17
CA THR A 506 -9.22 -10.94 11.50
C THR A 506 -8.85 -11.31 10.09
N THR A 507 -8.25 -12.48 9.87
CA THR A 507 -7.62 -12.87 8.61
C THR A 507 -8.05 -14.27 8.18
N PHE A 508 -7.89 -14.54 6.89
CA PHE A 508 -8.04 -15.87 6.32
C PHE A 508 -6.76 -16.68 6.48
N SER A 509 -6.89 -18.00 6.64
CA SER A 509 -5.78 -18.94 6.55
C SER A 509 -5.15 -18.89 5.15
N SER A 510 -6.01 -18.83 4.12
CA SER A 510 -5.59 -18.70 2.74
C SER A 510 -6.70 -18.07 1.89
N THR A 511 -6.32 -17.21 0.96
CA THR A 511 -7.15 -16.75 -0.17
C THR A 511 -6.76 -17.42 -1.49
N ASN A 512 -5.82 -18.36 -1.45
CA ASN A 512 -5.41 -19.15 -2.61
C ASN A 512 -6.42 -20.28 -2.85
N ILE A 513 -7.03 -20.30 -4.03
CA ILE A 513 -8.09 -21.24 -4.41
C ILE A 513 -7.65 -22.71 -4.43
N THR A 514 -6.35 -22.99 -4.48
CA THR A 514 -5.80 -24.36 -4.46
C THR A 514 -5.39 -24.84 -3.06
N SER A 515 -5.52 -23.98 -2.04
CA SER A 515 -5.15 -24.30 -0.66
C SER A 515 -6.24 -25.12 0.02
N GLY A 516 -5.86 -26.15 0.78
CA GLY A 516 -6.79 -26.92 1.60
C GLY A 516 -7.45 -26.11 2.73
N THR A 517 -6.94 -24.90 3.02
CA THR A 517 -7.52 -23.97 4.00
C THR A 517 -8.16 -22.73 3.34
N TYR A 518 -8.51 -22.84 2.06
CA TYR A 518 -9.13 -21.77 1.30
C TYR A 518 -10.45 -21.30 1.91
N GLY A 519 -10.53 -20.01 2.21
CA GLY A 519 -11.72 -19.40 2.80
C GLY A 519 -11.93 -19.62 4.29
N GLN A 520 -11.01 -20.33 4.98
CA GLN A 520 -11.08 -20.53 6.43
C GLN A 520 -10.52 -19.33 7.19
N ILE A 521 -11.09 -19.08 8.37
CA ILE A 521 -10.56 -18.10 9.33
C ILE A 521 -9.58 -18.79 10.27
N ASN A 522 -8.45 -18.18 10.54
CA ASN A 522 -7.44 -18.75 11.44
C ASN A 522 -7.01 -17.83 12.58
N ASN A 523 -7.50 -16.60 12.63
CA ASN A 523 -6.99 -15.64 13.59
C ASN A 523 -8.10 -14.75 14.16
N THR A 524 -7.96 -14.37 15.42
CA THR A 524 -8.91 -13.51 16.15
C THR A 524 -8.17 -12.35 16.82
N ARG A 525 -8.92 -11.31 17.17
CA ARG A 525 -8.46 -10.26 18.09
C ARG A 525 -8.50 -10.77 19.52
N ASP A 526 -7.94 -9.98 20.41
CA ASP A 526 -7.89 -10.29 21.84
C ASP A 526 -9.27 -10.61 22.43
N PRO A 527 -9.36 -11.61 23.30
CA PRO A 527 -10.57 -11.91 24.06
C PRO A 527 -10.85 -10.80 25.08
N ARG A 528 -11.87 -10.97 25.89
CA ARG A 528 -12.15 -10.06 27.00
C ARG A 528 -10.98 -10.02 27.98
N THR A 529 -10.49 -8.80 28.22
CA THR A 529 -9.47 -8.53 29.23
C THR A 529 -10.01 -7.53 30.24
N MET A 530 -9.56 -7.61 31.49
CA MET A 530 -10.00 -6.75 32.57
C MET A 530 -8.80 -6.26 33.37
N GLN A 531 -8.92 -5.03 33.84
CA GLN A 531 -7.94 -4.50 34.80
C GLN A 531 -8.61 -3.71 35.93
N LEU A 532 -7.99 -3.70 37.09
CA LEU A 532 -8.38 -2.88 38.21
C LEU A 532 -7.27 -1.83 38.46
N GLY A 533 -7.70 -0.61 38.69
CA GLY A 533 -6.80 0.50 38.98
C GLY A 533 -7.27 1.32 40.19
N ALA A 534 -6.31 1.87 40.93
CA ALA A 534 -6.56 2.83 42.00
C ALA A 534 -5.67 4.06 41.78
N LYS A 535 -6.24 5.25 41.90
CA LYS A 535 -5.53 6.52 41.77
C LYS A 535 -5.91 7.45 42.90
N ILE A 536 -4.92 8.00 43.57
CA ILE A 536 -5.12 9.08 44.54
C ILE A 536 -4.87 10.40 43.80
N ILE A 537 -5.81 11.32 43.93
CA ILE A 537 -5.76 12.68 43.38
C ILE A 537 -5.69 13.63 44.55
N PHE A 538 -4.70 14.51 44.57
CA PHE A 538 -4.42 15.45 45.65
C PHE A 538 -4.02 16.81 45.09
#